data_9dd1b5d392dbb468d31e365e7fc91f10
#
_entry.id   9dd1b5d392dbb468d31e365e7fc91f10
#
_cell.length_a   1.000
_cell.length_b   1.000
_cell.length_c   1.000
_cell.angle_alpha   90.00
_cell.angle_beta   90.00
_cell.angle_gamma   90.00
#
_symmetry.space_group_name_H-M   'P 1'
#
loop_
_entity.id
_entity.type
_entity.pdbx_description
1 polymer ?
#
loop_
_entity_poly.entity_id
_entity_poly.type
_entity_poly.pdbx_seq_one_letter_code
_entity_poly.pdbx_strand_id
1 'polypeptide(L)'
;MERKVAELELGLFTSDYQRYPLEQAFEDASRFGYDYIELWGGYPHAYVEDLTARGVGEIDRLIQKYRMPVKCFTPEHNGYPFNYMAGDEFQWERSMVYLEKAIELTAAMGAPMMLFSAGHAGYQMTGHEIEERLQKSLERLTAKAEQQKVKLILEPLTIYESNVITSLNDLERALDKVPSPYLVGMCDLAVPYTTGEPAAEYVRRLGGRF
;
A
#
# COMPACT_ATOMS: atom_id res chain seq x y z
N MET A 1 3.23 6.15 36.32
CA MET A 1 3.92 6.09 35.02
C MET A 1 2.90 6.55 33.97
N GLU A 2 2.88 7.83 33.64
CA GLU A 2 2.01 8.35 32.59
C GLU A 2 2.43 7.72 31.27
N ARG A 3 1.54 6.94 30.65
CA ARG A 3 1.72 6.54 29.23
C ARG A 3 1.63 7.82 28.42
N LYS A 4 2.75 8.26 27.83
CA LYS A 4 2.69 9.21 26.71
C LYS A 4 1.79 8.56 25.66
N VAL A 5 0.63 9.16 25.42
CA VAL A 5 -0.16 8.86 24.22
C VAL A 5 0.75 9.21 23.06
N ALA A 6 1.05 8.23 22.20
CA ALA A 6 1.78 8.53 20.99
C ALA A 6 0.99 9.58 20.21
N GLU A 7 1.65 10.66 19.84
CA GLU A 7 1.05 11.69 19.00
C GLU A 7 0.75 11.06 17.64
N LEU A 8 -0.53 11.06 17.25
CA LEU A 8 -0.95 10.52 15.97
C LEU A 8 -0.55 11.49 14.86
N GLU A 9 0.09 10.98 13.81
CA GLU A 9 0.38 11.75 12.62
C GLU A 9 -0.79 11.65 11.63
N LEU A 10 -1.14 12.77 11.00
CA LEU A 10 -2.18 12.84 9.99
C LEU A 10 -1.56 12.93 8.59
N GLY A 11 -1.86 11.95 7.75
CA GLY A 11 -1.49 11.96 6.34
C GLY A 11 -2.60 12.47 5.44
N LEU A 12 -2.25 13.17 4.37
CA LEU A 12 -3.16 13.49 3.27
C LEU A 12 -2.93 12.50 2.13
N PHE A 13 -3.96 11.73 1.77
CA PHE A 13 -3.93 10.83 0.63
C PHE A 13 -4.28 11.61 -0.65
N THR A 14 -3.42 11.53 -1.67
CA THR A 14 -3.58 12.38 -2.87
C THR A 14 -4.60 11.86 -3.88
N SER A 15 -5.24 10.71 -3.67
CA SER A 15 -6.26 10.17 -4.58
C SER A 15 -7.45 11.11 -4.80
N ASP A 16 -7.82 11.91 -3.79
CA ASP A 16 -8.92 12.86 -3.88
C ASP A 16 -8.59 14.08 -4.77
N TYR A 17 -7.30 14.25 -5.09
CA TYR A 17 -6.80 15.35 -5.93
C TYR A 17 -6.64 14.97 -7.40
N GLN A 18 -7.22 13.89 -7.89
CA GLN A 18 -7.07 13.41 -9.29
C GLN A 18 -7.41 14.45 -10.36
N ARG A 19 -8.24 15.44 -10.02
CA ARG A 19 -8.67 16.51 -10.94
C ARG A 19 -7.92 17.83 -10.74
N TYR A 20 -6.90 17.83 -9.90
CA TYR A 20 -6.04 18.96 -9.60
C TYR A 20 -4.58 18.60 -9.89
N PRO A 21 -3.70 19.58 -10.12
CA PRO A 21 -2.26 19.31 -10.12
C PRO A 21 -1.81 18.71 -8.79
N LEU A 22 -0.86 17.78 -8.82
CA LEU A 22 -0.32 17.18 -7.59
C LEU A 22 0.17 18.24 -6.59
N GLU A 23 0.72 19.35 -7.09
CA GLU A 23 1.19 20.47 -6.28
C GLU A 23 0.10 21.03 -5.34
N GLN A 24 -1.17 21.02 -5.76
CA GLN A 24 -2.28 21.46 -4.91
C GLN A 24 -2.44 20.60 -3.66
N ALA A 25 -2.24 19.29 -3.76
CA ALA A 25 -2.30 18.39 -2.61
C ALA A 25 -1.20 18.71 -1.59
N PHE A 26 0.02 19.01 -2.06
CA PHE A 26 1.13 19.39 -1.18
C PHE A 26 0.90 20.76 -0.53
N GLU A 27 0.37 21.73 -1.30
CA GLU A 27 0.02 23.05 -0.77
C GLU A 27 -1.03 22.96 0.33
N ASP A 28 -2.12 22.22 0.07
CA ASP A 28 -3.22 22.05 1.02
C ASP A 28 -2.77 21.25 2.26
N ALA A 29 -1.98 20.19 2.09
CA ALA A 29 -1.43 19.45 3.22
C ALA A 29 -0.60 20.36 4.14
N SER A 30 0.29 21.17 3.57
CA SER A 30 1.09 22.13 4.32
C SER A 30 0.22 23.21 4.99
N ARG A 31 -0.77 23.74 4.27
CA ARG A 31 -1.66 24.79 4.75
C ARG A 31 -2.57 24.36 5.90
N PHE A 32 -3.08 23.11 5.84
CA PHE A 32 -4.04 22.59 6.80
C PHE A 32 -3.39 21.81 7.94
N GLY A 33 -2.06 21.72 7.96
CA GLY A 33 -1.32 21.14 9.09
C GLY A 33 -1.32 19.61 9.11
N TYR A 34 -1.33 18.97 7.94
CA TYR A 34 -1.02 17.55 7.84
C TYR A 34 0.47 17.32 8.12
N ASP A 35 0.81 16.12 8.57
CA ASP A 35 2.19 15.74 8.91
C ASP A 35 2.95 15.13 7.73
N TYR A 36 2.22 14.52 6.79
CA TYR A 36 2.82 13.85 5.62
C TYR A 36 1.84 13.68 4.46
N ILE A 37 2.38 13.32 3.31
CA ILE A 37 1.64 12.87 2.13
C ILE A 37 1.68 11.34 2.05
N GLU A 38 0.52 10.73 1.84
CA GLU A 38 0.37 9.44 1.20
C GLU A 38 0.16 9.68 -0.30
N LEU A 39 1.16 9.31 -1.10
CA LEU A 39 1.17 9.60 -2.53
C LEU A 39 0.47 8.51 -3.32
N TRP A 40 -0.63 8.85 -3.97
CA TRP A 40 -1.33 7.95 -4.88
C TRP A 40 -0.58 7.78 -6.21
N GLY A 41 -0.31 6.54 -6.58
CA GLY A 41 0.43 6.14 -7.76
C GLY A 41 -0.41 5.95 -9.02
N GLY A 42 -1.49 6.73 -9.16
CA GLY A 42 -2.36 6.73 -10.34
C GLY A 42 -2.25 8.00 -11.18
N TYR A 43 -2.94 8.03 -12.32
CA TYR A 43 -3.04 9.22 -13.18
C TYR A 43 -3.89 10.32 -12.54
N PRO A 44 -3.49 11.58 -12.68
CA PRO A 44 -2.34 12.11 -13.42
C PRO A 44 -1.07 12.31 -12.57
N HIS A 45 -1.04 11.82 -11.33
CA HIS A 45 -0.05 12.24 -10.35
C HIS A 45 1.28 11.49 -10.44
N ALA A 46 1.27 10.21 -9.99
CA ALA A 46 2.51 9.49 -9.73
C ALA A 46 2.45 8.05 -10.27
N TYR A 47 1.88 7.86 -11.47
CA TYR A 47 1.78 6.56 -12.08
C TYR A 47 3.15 5.92 -12.26
N VAL A 48 3.29 4.65 -11.85
CA VAL A 48 4.58 3.96 -11.74
C VAL A 48 5.38 3.98 -13.05
N GLU A 49 4.71 3.76 -14.20
CA GLU A 49 5.40 3.77 -15.50
C GLU A 49 5.89 5.17 -15.88
N ASP A 50 5.13 6.21 -15.56
CA ASP A 50 5.54 7.60 -15.79
C ASP A 50 6.72 7.99 -14.91
N LEU A 51 6.68 7.65 -13.62
CA LEU A 51 7.81 7.88 -12.71
C LEU A 51 9.05 7.09 -13.13
N THR A 52 8.86 5.87 -13.66
CA THR A 52 9.96 5.08 -14.22
C THR A 52 10.63 5.77 -15.39
N ALA A 53 9.84 6.41 -16.24
CA ALA A 53 10.36 7.12 -17.44
C ALA A 53 10.95 8.49 -17.14
N ARG A 54 10.36 9.24 -16.17
CA ARG A 54 10.68 10.65 -15.90
C ARG A 54 11.53 10.86 -14.64
N GLY A 55 11.57 9.87 -13.74
CA GLY A 55 12.19 9.97 -12.42
C GLY A 55 11.26 10.66 -11.39
N VAL A 56 11.76 10.77 -10.17
CA VAL A 56 11.01 11.31 -9.01
C VAL A 56 11.27 12.79 -8.72
N GLY A 57 12.02 13.48 -9.60
CA GLY A 57 12.48 14.86 -9.35
C GLY A 57 11.36 15.88 -9.10
N GLU A 58 10.19 15.68 -9.69
CA GLU A 58 9.02 16.54 -9.40
C GLU A 58 8.51 16.34 -7.99
N ILE A 59 8.47 15.10 -7.50
CA ILE A 59 8.07 14.77 -6.13
C ILE A 59 9.07 15.40 -5.14
N ASP A 60 10.38 15.25 -5.39
CA ASP A 60 11.43 15.85 -4.56
C ASP A 60 11.29 17.38 -4.49
N ARG A 61 10.99 18.02 -5.62
CA ARG A 61 10.74 19.47 -5.68
C ARG A 61 9.56 19.87 -4.78
N LEU A 62 8.47 19.13 -4.82
CA LEU A 62 7.28 19.39 -4.01
C LEU A 62 7.53 19.19 -2.52
N ILE A 63 8.21 18.09 -2.16
CA ILE A 63 8.63 17.82 -0.77
C ILE A 63 9.44 19.01 -0.21
N GLN A 64 10.44 19.48 -0.96
CA GLN A 64 11.27 20.59 -0.54
C GLN A 64 10.51 21.92 -0.46
N LYS A 65 9.69 22.21 -1.47
CA LYS A 65 8.93 23.47 -1.56
C LYS A 65 7.97 23.63 -0.39
N TYR A 66 7.21 22.59 -0.08
CA TYR A 66 6.16 22.61 0.93
C TYR A 66 6.61 22.06 2.31
N ARG A 67 7.83 21.53 2.41
CA ARG A 67 8.36 20.85 3.60
C ARG A 67 7.44 19.73 4.07
N MET A 68 6.84 19.04 3.12
CA MET A 68 5.84 18.00 3.36
C MET A 68 6.42 16.66 2.88
N PRO A 69 6.82 15.75 3.80
CA PRO A 69 7.40 14.48 3.42
C PRO A 69 6.36 13.53 2.79
N VAL A 70 6.77 12.73 1.83
CA VAL A 70 6.02 11.54 1.40
C VAL A 70 6.43 10.40 2.32
N LYS A 71 5.50 9.86 3.12
CA LYS A 71 5.76 8.72 4.00
C LYS A 71 5.24 7.40 3.48
N CYS A 72 4.24 7.43 2.62
CA CYS A 72 3.68 6.24 1.99
C CYS A 72 3.46 6.47 0.51
N PHE A 73 3.81 5.48 -0.31
CA PHE A 73 3.45 5.42 -1.72
C PHE A 73 2.44 4.31 -1.94
N THR A 74 1.34 4.63 -2.61
CA THR A 74 0.22 3.70 -2.88
C THR A 74 0.07 3.55 -4.40
N PRO A 75 0.80 2.59 -5.04
CA PRO A 75 0.73 2.38 -6.48
C PRO A 75 -0.66 1.89 -6.88
N GLU A 76 -1.19 2.42 -7.99
CA GLU A 76 -2.47 1.94 -8.55
C GLU A 76 -2.31 0.52 -9.07
N HIS A 77 -3.11 -0.40 -8.55
CA HIS A 77 -3.18 -1.80 -8.94
C HIS A 77 -4.54 -2.39 -8.51
N ASN A 78 -4.67 -3.69 -8.33
CA ASN A 78 -5.85 -4.46 -7.89
C ASN A 78 -6.78 -4.93 -9.00
N GLY A 79 -7.24 -4.05 -9.85
CA GLY A 79 -8.18 -4.40 -10.90
C GLY A 79 -7.49 -4.43 -12.25
N TYR A 80 -7.06 -3.29 -12.72
CA TYR A 80 -6.54 -3.08 -14.05
C TYR A 80 -5.47 -1.99 -14.05
N PRO A 81 -4.34 -2.18 -14.76
CA PRO A 81 -3.96 -3.37 -15.53
C PRO A 81 -3.17 -4.43 -14.74
N PHE A 82 -2.91 -4.23 -13.47
CA PHE A 82 -2.01 -5.05 -12.65
C PHE A 82 -2.75 -5.66 -11.46
N ASN A 83 -3.11 -6.94 -11.58
CA ASN A 83 -3.68 -7.73 -10.50
C ASN A 83 -2.91 -9.06 -10.41
N TYR A 84 -2.04 -9.19 -9.40
CA TYR A 84 -1.21 -10.37 -9.24
C TYR A 84 -1.98 -11.61 -8.73
N MET A 85 -3.21 -11.44 -8.29
CA MET A 85 -4.05 -12.58 -7.87
C MET A 85 -4.86 -13.18 -9.00
N ALA A 86 -4.97 -12.52 -10.16
CA ALA A 86 -5.74 -13.00 -11.31
C ALA A 86 -4.85 -13.29 -12.53
N GLY A 87 -5.42 -13.98 -13.51
CA GLY A 87 -4.78 -14.25 -14.79
C GLY A 87 -3.75 -15.39 -14.74
N ASP A 88 -3.05 -15.57 -15.86
CA ASP A 88 -2.02 -16.59 -16.05
C ASP A 88 -0.66 -16.18 -15.47
N GLU A 89 0.35 -17.03 -15.64
CA GLU A 89 1.71 -16.77 -15.14
C GLU A 89 2.37 -15.54 -15.80
N PHE A 90 2.06 -15.26 -17.06
CA PHE A 90 2.56 -14.09 -17.76
C PHE A 90 2.00 -12.79 -17.15
N GLN A 91 0.71 -12.77 -16.85
CA GLN A 91 0.04 -11.62 -16.22
C GLN A 91 0.51 -11.44 -14.77
N TRP A 92 0.71 -12.54 -14.05
CA TRP A 92 1.30 -12.51 -12.71
C TRP A 92 2.71 -11.90 -12.73
N GLU A 93 3.58 -12.36 -13.62
CA GLU A 93 4.95 -11.83 -13.73
C GLU A 93 4.96 -10.33 -14.05
N ARG A 94 4.11 -9.87 -14.95
CA ARG A 94 3.96 -8.43 -15.24
C ARG A 94 3.54 -7.64 -14.02
N SER A 95 2.61 -8.16 -13.24
CA SER A 95 2.15 -7.51 -12.01
C SER A 95 3.26 -7.46 -10.95
N MET A 96 4.04 -8.53 -10.84
CA MET A 96 5.21 -8.57 -9.93
C MET A 96 6.25 -7.53 -10.33
N VAL A 97 6.65 -7.48 -11.60
CA VAL A 97 7.61 -6.49 -12.12
C VAL A 97 7.14 -5.06 -11.87
N TYR A 98 5.84 -4.79 -12.06
CA TYR A 98 5.26 -3.48 -11.78
C TYR A 98 5.37 -3.11 -10.30
N LEU A 99 5.00 -4.02 -9.40
CA LEU A 99 5.06 -3.77 -7.94
C LEU A 99 6.51 -3.69 -7.43
N GLU A 100 7.42 -4.50 -7.95
CA GLU A 100 8.86 -4.38 -7.65
C GLU A 100 9.41 -3.01 -8.07
N LYS A 101 8.97 -2.49 -9.22
CA LYS A 101 9.33 -1.14 -9.66
C LYS A 101 8.72 -0.07 -8.75
N ALA A 102 7.48 -0.25 -8.29
CA ALA A 102 6.87 0.64 -7.30
C ALA A 102 7.67 0.68 -5.99
N ILE A 103 8.19 -0.46 -5.50
CA ILE A 103 9.08 -0.51 -4.33
C ILE A 103 10.36 0.30 -4.57
N GLU A 104 11.00 0.15 -5.75
CA GLU A 104 12.19 0.94 -6.11
C GLU A 104 11.91 2.44 -6.13
N LEU A 105 10.79 2.85 -6.71
CA LEU A 105 10.38 4.26 -6.76
C LEU A 105 10.05 4.80 -5.36
N THR A 106 9.43 3.99 -4.50
CA THR A 106 9.20 4.33 -3.08
C THR A 106 10.51 4.68 -2.39
N ALA A 107 11.52 3.81 -2.53
CA ALA A 107 12.86 4.07 -1.99
C ALA A 107 13.51 5.31 -2.62
N ALA A 108 13.38 5.50 -3.93
CA ALA A 108 13.95 6.66 -4.65
C ALA A 108 13.36 8.00 -4.19
N MET A 109 12.07 8.03 -3.80
CA MET A 109 11.40 9.20 -3.22
C MET A 109 11.77 9.43 -1.73
N GLY A 110 12.54 8.53 -1.13
CA GLY A 110 12.83 8.55 0.32
C GLY A 110 11.63 8.21 1.20
N ALA A 111 10.56 7.65 0.64
CA ALA A 111 9.41 7.19 1.40
C ALA A 111 9.73 5.87 2.12
N PRO A 112 9.44 5.75 3.42
CA PRO A 112 9.75 4.54 4.17
C PRO A 112 8.78 3.39 3.94
N MET A 113 7.60 3.65 3.34
CA MET A 113 6.50 2.70 3.27
C MET A 113 5.83 2.68 1.89
N MET A 114 5.36 1.50 1.48
CA MET A 114 4.48 1.31 0.32
C MET A 114 3.24 0.55 0.74
N LEU A 115 2.06 1.09 0.47
CA LEU A 115 0.79 0.42 0.67
C LEU A 115 0.42 -0.36 -0.59
N PHE A 116 -0.08 -1.58 -0.41
CA PHE A 116 -0.59 -2.42 -1.48
C PHE A 116 -1.61 -3.42 -0.94
N SER A 117 -2.42 -3.99 -1.80
CA SER A 117 -3.44 -4.97 -1.42
C SER A 117 -3.35 -6.24 -2.26
N ALA A 118 -4.08 -7.28 -1.87
CA ALA A 118 -4.07 -8.54 -2.60
C ALA A 118 -4.87 -8.51 -3.92
N GLY A 119 -5.80 -7.58 -4.09
CA GLY A 119 -6.69 -7.56 -5.24
C GLY A 119 -7.73 -8.68 -5.19
N HIS A 120 -8.20 -9.15 -6.35
CA HIS A 120 -9.27 -10.16 -6.47
C HIS A 120 -8.80 -11.35 -7.31
N ALA A 121 -8.90 -12.57 -6.78
CA ALA A 121 -8.43 -13.80 -7.43
C ALA A 121 -9.36 -14.33 -8.55
N GLY A 122 -10.48 -13.64 -8.83
CA GLY A 122 -11.51 -14.18 -9.70
C GLY A 122 -12.31 -15.28 -9.04
N TYR A 123 -13.10 -16.02 -9.83
CA TYR A 123 -14.01 -17.05 -9.31
C TYR A 123 -13.64 -18.47 -9.78
N GLN A 124 -12.50 -18.62 -10.46
CA GLN A 124 -12.06 -19.91 -11.01
C GLN A 124 -11.01 -20.61 -10.12
N MET A 125 -10.29 -19.86 -9.29
CA MET A 125 -9.26 -20.40 -8.41
C MET A 125 -9.89 -21.06 -7.18
N THR A 126 -9.34 -22.20 -6.79
CA THR A 126 -9.63 -22.84 -5.50
C THR A 126 -9.01 -22.05 -4.35
N GLY A 127 -9.50 -22.23 -3.12
CA GLY A 127 -8.89 -21.60 -1.95
C GLY A 127 -7.39 -21.93 -1.79
N HIS A 128 -6.98 -23.16 -2.12
CA HIS A 128 -5.58 -23.57 -2.08
C HIS A 128 -4.72 -22.81 -3.09
N GLU A 129 -5.17 -22.70 -4.34
CA GLU A 129 -4.47 -21.94 -5.39
C GLU A 129 -4.35 -20.45 -5.04
N ILE A 130 -5.39 -19.87 -4.43
CA ILE A 130 -5.37 -18.49 -3.93
C ILE A 130 -4.27 -18.33 -2.86
N GLU A 131 -4.22 -19.25 -1.89
CA GLU A 131 -3.23 -19.20 -0.81
C GLU A 131 -1.80 -19.36 -1.32
N GLU A 132 -1.55 -20.32 -2.22
CA GLU A 132 -0.22 -20.53 -2.81
C GLU A 132 0.24 -19.31 -3.62
N ARG A 133 -0.65 -18.75 -4.45
CA ARG A 133 -0.35 -17.58 -5.27
C ARG A 133 -0.09 -16.35 -4.41
N LEU A 134 -0.90 -16.13 -3.37
CA LEU A 134 -0.69 -15.04 -2.42
C LEU A 134 0.65 -15.17 -1.73
N GLN A 135 0.96 -16.33 -1.15
CA GLN A 135 2.22 -16.56 -0.46
C GLN A 135 3.42 -16.34 -1.38
N LYS A 136 3.44 -16.95 -2.57
CA LYS A 136 4.50 -16.77 -3.59
C LYS A 136 4.71 -15.29 -3.91
N SER A 137 3.62 -14.53 -4.05
CA SER A 137 3.69 -13.10 -4.37
C SER A 137 4.23 -12.28 -3.21
N LEU A 138 3.73 -12.51 -2.00
CA LEU A 138 4.19 -11.81 -0.79
C LEU A 138 5.67 -12.10 -0.49
N GLU A 139 6.12 -13.34 -0.62
CA GLU A 139 7.53 -13.70 -0.44
C GLU A 139 8.44 -12.92 -1.40
N ARG A 140 8.07 -12.84 -2.68
CA ARG A 140 8.85 -12.12 -3.69
C ARG A 140 8.88 -10.61 -3.43
N LEU A 141 7.73 -9.99 -3.16
CA LEU A 141 7.64 -8.56 -2.89
C LEU A 141 8.35 -8.19 -1.58
N THR A 142 8.21 -9.00 -0.55
CA THR A 142 8.87 -8.77 0.74
C THR A 142 10.40 -8.85 0.60
N ALA A 143 10.93 -9.82 -0.13
CA ALA A 143 12.36 -9.91 -0.41
C ALA A 143 12.90 -8.68 -1.14
N LYS A 144 12.13 -8.13 -2.11
CA LYS A 144 12.47 -6.89 -2.80
C LYS A 144 12.43 -5.68 -1.84
N ALA A 145 11.42 -5.61 -1.00
CA ALA A 145 11.23 -4.53 -0.03
C ALA A 145 12.36 -4.48 1.02
N GLU A 146 12.80 -5.64 1.52
CA GLU A 146 13.97 -5.76 2.41
C GLU A 146 15.23 -5.19 1.77
N GLN A 147 15.51 -5.52 0.49
CA GLN A 147 16.65 -5.00 -0.25
C GLN A 147 16.60 -3.48 -0.37
N GLN A 148 15.42 -2.91 -0.58
CA GLN A 148 15.19 -1.47 -0.73
C GLN A 148 14.99 -0.74 0.60
N LYS A 149 14.87 -1.46 1.72
CA LYS A 149 14.55 -0.94 3.06
C LYS A 149 13.21 -0.18 3.09
N VAL A 150 12.24 -0.64 2.30
CA VAL A 150 10.87 -0.13 2.24
C VAL A 150 9.96 -1.10 3.01
N LYS A 151 9.14 -0.59 3.92
CA LYS A 151 8.14 -1.41 4.61
C LYS A 151 6.89 -1.52 3.75
N LEU A 152 6.46 -2.75 3.46
CA LEU A 152 5.21 -3.04 2.78
C LEU A 152 4.06 -3.05 3.78
N ILE A 153 3.02 -2.32 3.48
CA ILE A 153 1.77 -2.29 4.25
C ILE A 153 0.72 -3.05 3.44
N LEU A 154 0.32 -4.22 3.92
CA LEU A 154 -0.71 -5.05 3.28
C LEU A 154 -2.08 -4.60 3.76
N GLU A 155 -2.87 -4.10 2.83
CA GLU A 155 -4.23 -3.61 3.05
C GLU A 155 -5.26 -4.72 2.87
N PRO A 156 -6.11 -5.00 3.86
CA PRO A 156 -7.32 -5.77 3.64
C PRO A 156 -8.35 -4.92 2.87
N LEU A 157 -9.07 -5.55 1.96
CA LEU A 157 -10.12 -4.90 1.17
C LEU A 157 -11.51 -5.35 1.60
N THR A 158 -12.53 -4.59 1.24
CA THR A 158 -13.91 -5.02 1.48
C THR A 158 -14.25 -6.26 0.64
N ILE A 159 -15.29 -6.99 1.04
CA ILE A 159 -15.82 -8.15 0.30
C ILE A 159 -16.35 -7.78 -1.10
N TYR A 160 -16.53 -6.49 -1.38
CA TYR A 160 -16.94 -5.99 -2.69
C TYR A 160 -15.77 -5.78 -3.65
N GLU A 161 -14.56 -5.66 -3.13
CA GLU A 161 -13.33 -5.37 -3.88
C GLU A 161 -12.45 -6.60 -4.01
N SER A 162 -12.50 -7.52 -3.05
CA SER A 162 -11.62 -8.67 -2.98
C SER A 162 -12.33 -9.94 -2.49
N ASN A 163 -11.75 -11.08 -2.80
CA ASN A 163 -12.07 -12.38 -2.23
C ASN A 163 -10.81 -13.07 -1.66
N VAL A 164 -9.77 -12.30 -1.34
CA VAL A 164 -8.47 -12.83 -0.90
C VAL A 164 -8.19 -12.46 0.56
N ILE A 165 -8.10 -11.17 0.87
CA ILE A 165 -7.88 -10.66 2.23
C ILE A 165 -9.01 -9.66 2.52
N THR A 166 -10.04 -10.12 3.23
CA THR A 166 -11.27 -9.34 3.49
C THR A 166 -11.63 -9.23 4.96
N SER A 167 -10.75 -9.70 5.83
CA SER A 167 -10.93 -9.68 7.28
C SER A 167 -9.58 -9.59 8.01
N LEU A 168 -9.62 -9.25 9.30
CA LEU A 168 -8.44 -9.31 10.16
C LEU A 168 -7.84 -10.71 10.23
N ASN A 169 -8.68 -11.76 10.24
CA ASN A 169 -8.20 -13.15 10.25
C ASN A 169 -7.44 -13.49 8.96
N ASP A 170 -7.89 -13.02 7.80
CA ASP A 170 -7.19 -13.23 6.53
C ASP A 170 -5.85 -12.52 6.53
N LEU A 171 -5.84 -11.27 7.00
CA LEU A 171 -4.62 -10.47 7.10
C LEU A 171 -3.58 -11.13 8.01
N GLU A 172 -3.98 -11.57 9.21
CA GLU A 172 -3.07 -12.29 10.11
C GLU A 172 -2.49 -13.55 9.47
N ARG A 173 -3.32 -14.37 8.83
CA ARG A 173 -2.85 -15.57 8.12
C ARG A 173 -1.82 -15.24 7.05
N ALA A 174 -2.03 -14.18 6.28
CA ALA A 174 -1.09 -13.76 5.26
C ALA A 174 0.26 -13.32 5.87
N LEU A 175 0.22 -12.52 6.93
CA LEU A 175 1.42 -12.07 7.64
C LEU A 175 2.16 -13.22 8.36
N ASP A 176 1.44 -14.22 8.87
CA ASP A 176 2.03 -15.40 9.53
C ASP A 176 2.75 -16.32 8.52
N LYS A 177 2.29 -16.36 7.26
CA LYS A 177 2.93 -17.14 6.19
C LYS A 177 4.24 -16.54 5.70
N VAL A 178 4.38 -15.22 5.78
CA VAL A 178 5.56 -14.48 5.31
C VAL A 178 6.05 -13.55 6.43
N PRO A 179 6.61 -14.12 7.51
CA PRO A 179 7.05 -13.32 8.65
C PRO A 179 8.29 -12.47 8.28
N SER A 180 8.13 -11.15 8.28
CA SER A 180 9.21 -10.19 8.02
C SER A 180 8.91 -8.86 8.72
N PRO A 181 9.94 -8.15 9.21
CA PRO A 181 9.76 -6.78 9.70
C PRO A 181 9.43 -5.77 8.59
N TYR A 182 9.55 -6.20 7.33
CA TYR A 182 9.22 -5.39 6.15
C TYR A 182 7.84 -5.69 5.57
N LEU A 183 7.05 -6.57 6.19
CA LEU A 183 5.65 -6.82 5.81
C LEU A 183 4.76 -6.66 7.04
N VAL A 184 3.90 -5.65 7.01
CA VAL A 184 2.96 -5.31 8.09
C VAL A 184 1.54 -5.16 7.53
N GLY A 185 0.57 -5.09 8.40
CA GLY A 185 -0.82 -4.84 8.03
C GLY A 185 -1.29 -3.45 8.41
N MET A 186 -2.48 -3.10 7.95
CA MET A 186 -3.17 -1.88 8.32
C MET A 186 -4.67 -2.16 8.57
N CYS A 187 -5.40 -1.16 8.97
CA CYS A 187 -6.85 -1.19 9.10
C CYS A 187 -7.47 -0.15 8.19
N ASP A 188 -8.01 -0.57 7.05
CA ASP A 188 -8.99 0.23 6.34
C ASP A 188 -10.32 0.13 7.11
N LEU A 189 -10.87 1.26 7.58
CA LEU A 189 -12.09 1.28 8.38
C LEU A 189 -13.34 0.75 7.66
N ALA A 190 -13.34 0.73 6.32
CA ALA A 190 -14.43 0.14 5.55
C ALA A 190 -14.52 -1.38 5.76
N VAL A 191 -13.38 -2.06 5.96
CA VAL A 191 -13.34 -3.52 6.17
C VAL A 191 -14.01 -3.93 7.48
N PRO A 192 -13.58 -3.47 8.67
CA PRO A 192 -14.26 -3.82 9.92
C PRO A 192 -15.71 -3.36 9.95
N TYR A 193 -16.07 -2.27 9.26
CA TYR A 193 -17.46 -1.86 9.13
C TYR A 193 -18.32 -2.89 8.37
N THR A 194 -17.78 -3.46 7.27
CA THR A 194 -18.50 -4.45 6.46
C THR A 194 -18.51 -5.85 7.07
N THR A 195 -17.48 -6.21 7.83
CA THR A 195 -17.38 -7.53 8.50
C THR A 195 -17.99 -7.55 9.90
N GLY A 196 -18.26 -6.38 10.48
CA GLY A 196 -18.72 -6.26 11.86
C GLY A 196 -17.60 -6.48 12.90
N GLU A 197 -16.33 -6.45 12.48
CA GLU A 197 -15.17 -6.55 13.37
C GLU A 197 -14.91 -5.21 14.08
N PRO A 198 -14.48 -5.20 15.35
CA PRO A 198 -14.04 -3.96 15.98
C PRO A 198 -12.70 -3.49 15.39
N ALA A 199 -12.60 -2.27 14.86
CA ALA A 199 -11.36 -1.73 14.30
C ALA A 199 -10.18 -1.77 15.30
N ALA A 200 -10.44 -1.60 16.61
CA ALA A 200 -9.41 -1.69 17.65
C ALA A 200 -8.72 -3.06 17.73
N GLU A 201 -9.37 -4.13 17.25
CA GLU A 201 -8.76 -5.47 17.21
C GLU A 201 -7.60 -5.55 16.23
N TYR A 202 -7.61 -4.77 15.15
CA TYR A 202 -6.47 -4.69 14.23
C TYR A 202 -5.21 -4.22 14.97
N VAL A 203 -5.29 -3.13 15.70
CA VAL A 203 -4.18 -2.63 16.52
C VAL A 203 -3.76 -3.65 17.59
N ARG A 204 -4.73 -4.24 18.29
CA ARG A 204 -4.47 -5.17 19.40
C ARG A 204 -3.81 -6.46 18.93
N ARG A 205 -4.29 -7.07 17.85
CA ARG A 205 -3.85 -8.39 17.37
C ARG A 205 -2.60 -8.30 16.51
N LEU A 206 -2.52 -7.32 15.62
CA LEU A 206 -1.33 -7.12 14.79
C LEU A 206 -0.14 -6.63 15.62
N GLY A 207 -0.35 -5.80 16.66
CA GLY A 207 0.70 -5.37 17.56
C GLY A 207 1.85 -4.68 16.82
N GLY A 208 3.06 -5.23 16.90
CA GLY A 208 4.24 -4.70 16.20
C GLY A 208 4.22 -4.87 14.67
N ARG A 209 3.18 -5.52 14.14
CA ARG A 209 2.96 -5.68 12.69
C ARG A 209 1.84 -4.76 12.16
N PHE A 210 1.47 -3.73 12.93
CA PHE A 210 0.49 -2.69 12.58
C PHE A 210 1.18 -1.39 12.19
#